data_fdc1afcb6fd34138129099ea3bf34f65
#
_entry.id   fdc1afcb6fd34138129099ea3bf34f65
#
_cell.length_a   1.000
_cell.length_b   1.000
_cell.length_c   1.000
_cell.angle_alpha   90.00
_cell.angle_beta   90.00
_cell.angle_gamma   90.00
#
_symmetry.space_group_name_H-M   'P 1'
#
loop_
_entity.id
_entity.type
_entity.pdbx_description
1 polymer ?
#
loop_
_entity_poly.entity_id
_entity_poly.type
_entity_poly.pdbx_seq_one_letter_code
_entity_poly.pdbx_strand_id
1 'polypeptide(L)'
;LKDSFDVLYAEGLEAPKMLSVGLHCRLIGRPGRIEALRQFIDYAQSHEGVWFATREQIADHWAATHPPQRHERPSQMDRGTFVAKYGSIFEHSPWIAEGAHRLELGAGHDTALGLHNALARIFRSASDEQRLGVLNAHPDLAGKLAQAKRLTAESTSEQAAAGLDALTDDERETFTRLNEAYVAKHGFPFIIAVRDHDKASILAAFQRRIGNDRDTEFAEACRQVERIAQLRLKDMLP
;
A
#
# COMPACT_ATOMS: atom_id res chain seq x y z
N LEU A 1 36.78 -10.81 -7.53
CA LEU A 1 35.68 -11.22 -8.43
C LEU A 1 35.08 -12.54 -8.01
N LYS A 2 35.86 -13.58 -7.70
CA LYS A 2 35.33 -14.87 -7.26
C LYS A 2 34.46 -14.70 -6.01
N ASP A 3 34.99 -14.13 -4.94
CA ASP A 3 34.25 -13.94 -3.69
C ASP A 3 32.93 -13.16 -3.88
N SER A 4 32.95 -12.15 -4.75
CA SER A 4 31.73 -11.40 -5.08
C SER A 4 30.71 -12.24 -5.86
N PHE A 5 31.22 -13.09 -6.77
CA PHE A 5 30.37 -14.03 -7.51
C PHE A 5 29.76 -15.07 -6.56
N ASP A 6 30.58 -15.67 -5.68
CA ASP A 6 30.13 -16.73 -4.77
C ASP A 6 29.05 -16.25 -3.81
N VAL A 7 29.18 -15.02 -3.27
CA VAL A 7 28.13 -14.40 -2.44
C VAL A 7 26.84 -14.20 -3.24
N LEU A 8 26.91 -13.57 -4.42
CA LEU A 8 25.74 -13.34 -5.26
C LEU A 8 25.11 -14.64 -5.78
N TYR A 9 25.93 -15.67 -6.05
CA TYR A 9 25.45 -16.98 -6.45
C TYR A 9 24.66 -17.66 -5.34
N ALA A 10 25.16 -17.61 -4.10
CA ALA A 10 24.44 -18.14 -2.94
C ALA A 10 23.12 -17.39 -2.69
N GLU A 11 23.13 -16.05 -2.74
CA GLU A 11 21.91 -15.24 -2.63
C GLU A 11 20.93 -15.47 -3.80
N GLY A 12 21.45 -15.87 -4.96
CA GLY A 12 20.67 -16.18 -6.17
C GLY A 12 19.72 -17.37 -6.01
N LEU A 13 19.93 -18.22 -5.00
CA LEU A 13 19.03 -19.33 -4.65
C LEU A 13 17.68 -18.84 -4.12
N GLU A 14 17.65 -17.65 -3.49
CA GLU A 14 16.42 -17.05 -2.99
C GLU A 14 15.81 -16.05 -3.98
N ALA A 15 16.63 -15.27 -4.65
CA ALA A 15 16.20 -14.29 -5.64
C ALA A 15 17.29 -14.04 -6.68
N PRO A 16 16.97 -13.96 -7.99
CA PRO A 16 17.95 -13.74 -9.06
C PRO A 16 18.84 -12.53 -8.79
N LYS A 17 20.14 -12.68 -9.01
CA LYS A 17 21.15 -11.63 -8.84
C LYS A 17 21.84 -11.32 -10.16
N MET A 18 22.36 -10.11 -10.28
CA MET A 18 23.11 -9.68 -11.45
C MET A 18 24.48 -9.17 -11.04
N LEU A 19 25.55 -9.69 -11.69
CA LEU A 19 26.91 -9.21 -11.55
C LEU A 19 27.32 -8.47 -12.81
N SER A 20 27.68 -7.20 -12.69
CA SER A 20 28.23 -6.40 -13.77
C SER A 20 29.68 -5.99 -13.44
N VAL A 21 30.61 -6.34 -14.31
CA VAL A 21 32.06 -6.04 -14.13
C VAL A 21 32.50 -5.05 -15.18
N GLY A 22 32.92 -3.86 -14.73
CA GLY A 22 33.52 -2.85 -15.63
C GLY A 22 34.97 -3.18 -15.99
N LEU A 23 35.29 -3.28 -17.28
CA LEU A 23 36.61 -3.58 -17.77
C LEU A 23 37.13 -2.42 -18.65
N HIS A 24 38.35 -1.97 -18.36
CA HIS A 24 39.10 -1.10 -19.29
C HIS A 24 39.95 -1.92 -20.24
N CYS A 25 39.64 -1.89 -21.52
CA CYS A 25 40.32 -2.73 -22.55
C CYS A 25 41.85 -2.66 -22.50
N ARG A 26 42.45 -1.48 -22.35
CA ARG A 26 43.89 -1.28 -22.21
C ARG A 26 44.51 -1.87 -20.94
N LEU A 27 43.71 -2.11 -19.91
CA LEU A 27 44.13 -2.70 -18.64
C LEU A 27 43.96 -4.20 -18.65
N ILE A 28 42.77 -4.68 -19.01
CA ILE A 28 42.44 -6.10 -18.98
C ILE A 28 43.07 -6.86 -20.15
N GLY A 29 43.32 -6.20 -21.29
CA GLY A 29 43.95 -6.81 -22.46
C GLY A 29 45.44 -7.15 -22.33
N ARG A 30 46.06 -6.86 -21.17
CA ARG A 30 47.46 -7.28 -20.92
C ARG A 30 47.50 -8.79 -20.63
N PRO A 31 48.54 -9.52 -21.12
CA PRO A 31 48.58 -10.99 -21.10
C PRO A 31 48.19 -11.63 -19.74
N GLY A 32 48.81 -11.18 -18.65
CA GLY A 32 48.52 -11.78 -17.33
C GLY A 32 47.13 -11.42 -16.80
N ARG A 33 46.55 -10.28 -17.20
CA ARG A 33 45.24 -9.85 -16.76
C ARG A 33 44.11 -10.50 -17.55
N ILE A 34 44.28 -10.67 -18.86
CA ILE A 34 43.31 -11.37 -19.70
C ILE A 34 43.19 -12.83 -19.28
N GLU A 35 44.30 -13.45 -18.85
CA GLU A 35 44.27 -14.81 -18.33
C GLU A 35 43.44 -14.90 -17.01
N ALA A 36 43.60 -13.95 -16.11
CA ALA A 36 42.78 -13.89 -14.89
C ALA A 36 41.28 -13.71 -15.21
N LEU A 37 40.95 -12.93 -16.25
CA LEU A 37 39.56 -12.81 -16.70
C LEU A 37 39.02 -14.11 -17.28
N ARG A 38 39.82 -14.82 -18.08
CA ARG A 38 39.48 -16.15 -18.64
C ARG A 38 39.13 -17.13 -17.51
N GLN A 39 40.04 -17.24 -16.53
CA GLN A 39 39.82 -18.14 -15.37
C GLN A 39 38.58 -17.80 -14.59
N PHE A 40 38.23 -16.51 -14.47
CA PHE A 40 36.99 -16.10 -13.81
C PHE A 40 35.78 -16.49 -14.65
N ILE A 41 35.81 -16.30 -15.97
CA ILE A 41 34.69 -16.68 -16.85
C ILE A 41 34.47 -18.21 -16.80
N ASP A 42 35.56 -18.99 -16.93
CA ASP A 42 35.49 -20.45 -16.86
C ASP A 42 34.92 -20.93 -15.53
N TYR A 43 35.36 -20.26 -14.43
CA TYR A 43 34.84 -20.53 -13.12
C TYR A 43 33.31 -20.23 -13.01
N ALA A 44 32.88 -19.07 -13.43
CA ALA A 44 31.46 -18.71 -13.38
C ALA A 44 30.58 -19.62 -14.27
N GLN A 45 31.11 -20.01 -15.45
CA GLN A 45 30.41 -20.93 -16.38
C GLN A 45 30.29 -22.36 -15.84
N SER A 46 31.15 -22.75 -14.89
CA SER A 46 31.06 -24.08 -14.26
C SER A 46 29.90 -24.22 -13.25
N HIS A 47 29.18 -23.13 -12.95
CA HIS A 47 28.08 -23.12 -12.02
C HIS A 47 26.72 -23.19 -12.75
N GLU A 48 25.83 -24.06 -12.28
CA GLU A 48 24.49 -24.19 -12.85
C GLU A 48 23.67 -22.92 -12.61
N GLY A 49 22.80 -22.58 -13.56
CA GLY A 49 21.90 -21.41 -13.43
C GLY A 49 22.58 -20.06 -13.67
N VAL A 50 23.87 -20.05 -14.06
CA VAL A 50 24.56 -18.81 -14.44
C VAL A 50 24.34 -18.51 -15.93
N TRP A 51 23.80 -17.32 -16.17
CA TRP A 51 23.46 -16.83 -17.48
C TRP A 51 24.39 -15.67 -17.90
N PHE A 52 25.22 -15.87 -18.89
CA PHE A 52 25.99 -14.81 -19.53
C PHE A 52 25.14 -14.15 -20.59
N ALA A 53 24.61 -12.99 -20.28
CA ALA A 53 23.62 -12.30 -21.10
C ALA A 53 24.14 -10.96 -21.60
N THR A 54 23.66 -10.55 -22.76
CA THR A 54 23.75 -9.14 -23.20
C THR A 54 22.71 -8.31 -22.44
N ARG A 55 22.93 -6.98 -22.42
CA ARG A 55 21.93 -6.05 -21.79
C ARG A 55 20.56 -6.14 -22.48
N GLU A 56 20.56 -6.34 -23.79
CA GLU A 56 19.33 -6.53 -24.57
C GLU A 56 18.58 -7.79 -24.12
N GLN A 57 19.29 -8.92 -24.02
CA GLN A 57 18.70 -10.18 -23.54
C GLN A 57 18.13 -10.06 -22.13
N ILE A 58 18.80 -9.33 -21.22
CA ILE A 58 18.28 -9.07 -19.87
C ILE A 58 17.00 -8.22 -19.95
N ALA A 59 17.01 -7.17 -20.78
CA ALA A 59 15.84 -6.30 -20.96
C ALA A 59 14.65 -7.06 -21.55
N ASP A 60 14.88 -7.89 -22.56
CA ASP A 60 13.85 -8.69 -23.21
C ASP A 60 13.27 -9.74 -22.23
N HIS A 61 14.15 -10.41 -21.48
CA HIS A 61 13.72 -11.36 -20.45
C HIS A 61 12.88 -10.66 -19.38
N TRP A 62 13.31 -9.49 -18.91
CA TRP A 62 12.56 -8.71 -17.92
C TRP A 62 11.19 -8.29 -18.47
N ALA A 63 11.13 -7.77 -19.69
CA ALA A 63 9.88 -7.36 -20.33
C ALA A 63 8.92 -8.55 -20.55
N ALA A 64 9.43 -9.73 -20.86
CA ALA A 64 8.63 -10.94 -21.03
C ALA A 64 8.09 -11.49 -19.70
N THR A 65 8.92 -11.47 -18.66
CA THR A 65 8.56 -12.01 -17.32
C THR A 65 7.80 -11.00 -16.46
N HIS A 66 7.96 -9.71 -16.73
CA HIS A 66 7.31 -8.61 -16.05
C HIS A 66 6.61 -7.70 -17.07
N PRO A 67 5.60 -8.21 -17.80
CA PRO A 67 4.90 -7.39 -18.77
C PRO A 67 4.28 -6.17 -18.05
N PRO A 68 4.29 -4.98 -18.69
CA PRO A 68 3.72 -3.80 -18.09
C PRO A 68 2.26 -4.08 -17.75
N GLN A 69 1.93 -4.00 -16.48
CA GLN A 69 0.53 -4.05 -16.06
C GLN A 69 -0.17 -2.83 -16.65
N ARG A 70 -1.11 -3.05 -17.56
CA ARG A 70 -1.99 -1.98 -18.04
C ARG A 70 -2.96 -1.66 -16.91
N HIS A 71 -2.57 -0.75 -16.05
CA HIS A 71 -3.52 -0.17 -15.12
C HIS A 71 -4.51 0.67 -15.94
N GLU A 72 -5.78 0.46 -15.70
CA GLU A 72 -6.80 1.35 -16.22
C GLU A 72 -6.53 2.76 -15.71
N ARG A 73 -6.58 3.74 -16.59
CA ARG A 73 -6.26 5.12 -16.25
C ARG A 73 -7.49 5.85 -15.72
N PRO A 74 -7.52 6.25 -14.46
CA PRO A 74 -8.63 7.02 -13.89
C PRO A 74 -9.03 8.23 -14.72
N SER A 75 -8.03 8.92 -15.32
CA SER A 75 -8.25 10.09 -16.16
C SER A 75 -8.96 9.80 -17.50
N GLN A 76 -9.07 8.54 -17.90
CA GLN A 76 -9.68 8.11 -19.16
C GLN A 76 -11.02 7.36 -18.95
N MET A 77 -11.45 7.21 -17.72
CA MET A 77 -12.70 6.52 -17.39
C MET A 77 -13.90 7.44 -17.57
N ASP A 78 -15.00 6.90 -18.09
CA ASP A 78 -16.29 7.55 -17.95
C ASP A 78 -16.73 7.59 -16.47
N ARG A 79 -17.68 8.49 -16.16
CA ARG A 79 -18.14 8.69 -14.78
C ARG A 79 -18.67 7.41 -14.15
N GLY A 80 -19.43 6.60 -14.88
CA GLY A 80 -20.05 5.38 -14.35
C GLY A 80 -18.99 4.38 -13.93
N THR A 81 -18.05 4.09 -14.82
CA THR A 81 -16.91 3.19 -14.56
C THR A 81 -16.02 3.72 -13.42
N PHE A 82 -15.73 5.02 -13.41
CA PHE A 82 -14.92 5.65 -12.38
C PHE A 82 -15.57 5.51 -10.98
N VAL A 83 -16.84 5.85 -10.85
CA VAL A 83 -17.56 5.77 -9.58
C VAL A 83 -17.77 4.33 -9.13
N ALA A 84 -18.05 3.41 -10.05
CA ALA A 84 -18.14 1.99 -9.71
C ALA A 84 -16.82 1.44 -9.13
N LYS A 85 -15.68 1.92 -9.65
CA LYS A 85 -14.36 1.45 -9.22
C LYS A 85 -13.83 2.15 -7.97
N TYR A 86 -13.98 3.46 -7.86
CA TYR A 86 -13.38 4.28 -6.80
C TYR A 86 -14.39 4.83 -5.79
N GLY A 87 -15.67 4.57 -5.96
CA GLY A 87 -16.73 5.09 -5.07
C GLY A 87 -16.69 4.51 -3.65
N SER A 88 -16.08 3.34 -3.45
CA SER A 88 -15.90 2.71 -2.14
C SER A 88 -14.60 3.10 -1.43
N ILE A 89 -13.71 3.85 -2.07
CA ILE A 89 -12.42 4.27 -1.48
C ILE A 89 -12.65 5.02 -0.16
N PHE A 90 -13.63 5.93 -0.14
CA PHE A 90 -14.18 6.50 1.09
C PHE A 90 -15.45 5.74 1.45
N GLU A 91 -15.47 5.13 2.63
CA GLU A 91 -16.51 4.21 3.07
C GLU A 91 -17.91 4.75 2.80
N HIS A 92 -18.72 4.02 2.05
CA HIS A 92 -20.11 4.35 1.68
C HIS A 92 -20.34 5.80 1.17
N SER A 93 -19.32 6.43 0.56
CA SER A 93 -19.36 7.84 0.17
C SER A 93 -19.02 8.07 -1.29
N PRO A 94 -19.77 7.48 -2.26
CA PRO A 94 -19.48 7.57 -3.69
C PRO A 94 -19.51 9.01 -4.23
N TRP A 95 -20.18 9.94 -3.53
CA TRP A 95 -20.22 11.35 -3.90
C TRP A 95 -18.82 12.00 -3.94
N ILE A 96 -17.84 11.47 -3.20
CA ILE A 96 -16.45 11.94 -3.23
C ILE A 96 -15.82 11.59 -4.57
N ALA A 97 -15.98 10.34 -5.04
CA ALA A 97 -15.52 9.92 -6.36
C ALA A 97 -16.25 10.69 -7.49
N GLU A 98 -17.56 10.88 -7.36
CA GLU A 98 -18.32 11.71 -8.31
C GLU A 98 -17.81 13.14 -8.36
N GLY A 99 -17.47 13.73 -7.22
CA GLY A 99 -16.89 15.06 -7.13
C GLY A 99 -15.50 15.13 -7.77
N ALA A 100 -14.64 14.15 -7.50
CA ALA A 100 -13.30 14.07 -8.05
C ALA A 100 -13.33 13.91 -9.59
N HIS A 101 -14.22 13.07 -10.13
CA HIS A 101 -14.36 12.93 -11.59
C HIS A 101 -14.73 14.24 -12.28
N ARG A 102 -15.48 15.13 -11.62
CA ARG A 102 -15.82 16.47 -12.17
C ARG A 102 -14.63 17.45 -12.19
N LEU A 103 -13.49 17.11 -11.59
CA LEU A 103 -12.29 17.96 -11.62
C LEU A 103 -11.48 17.86 -12.92
N GLU A 104 -11.99 17.17 -13.96
CA GLU A 104 -11.27 16.96 -15.23
C GLU A 104 -9.89 16.33 -15.00
N LEU A 105 -9.90 15.06 -14.58
CA LEU A 105 -8.68 14.33 -14.25
C LEU A 105 -7.74 14.22 -15.46
N GLY A 106 -6.46 14.53 -15.27
CA GLY A 106 -5.40 14.33 -16.26
C GLY A 106 -4.43 13.22 -15.86
N ALA A 107 -3.40 12.99 -16.67
CA ALA A 107 -2.42 11.90 -16.49
C ALA A 107 -1.75 11.87 -15.11
N GLY A 108 -1.62 13.00 -14.42
CA GLY A 108 -1.12 13.06 -13.04
C GLY A 108 -2.01 12.33 -12.02
N HIS A 109 -3.29 12.10 -12.36
CA HIS A 109 -4.24 11.39 -11.51
C HIS A 109 -4.32 9.88 -11.80
N ASP A 110 -3.49 9.39 -12.74
CA ASP A 110 -3.40 7.95 -13.05
C ASP A 110 -2.46 7.21 -12.08
N THR A 111 -2.06 7.84 -11.00
CA THR A 111 -1.27 7.27 -9.90
C THR A 111 -2.06 7.28 -8.59
N ALA A 112 -1.71 6.39 -7.68
CA ALA A 112 -2.35 6.32 -6.35
C ALA A 112 -2.32 7.67 -5.62
N LEU A 113 -1.18 8.37 -5.64
CA LEU A 113 -1.04 9.66 -4.99
C LEU A 113 -1.85 10.76 -5.69
N GLY A 114 -1.83 10.80 -7.02
CA GLY A 114 -2.56 11.81 -7.78
C GLY A 114 -4.07 11.68 -7.61
N LEU A 115 -4.59 10.46 -7.70
CA LEU A 115 -6.02 10.21 -7.49
C LEU A 115 -6.43 10.46 -6.03
N HIS A 116 -5.59 10.02 -5.06
CA HIS A 116 -5.81 10.34 -3.65
C HIS A 116 -5.98 11.84 -3.42
N ASN A 117 -5.09 12.67 -3.99
CA ASN A 117 -5.15 14.12 -3.82
C ASN A 117 -6.45 14.72 -4.38
N ALA A 118 -6.94 14.21 -5.52
CA ALA A 118 -8.21 14.64 -6.10
C ALA A 118 -9.39 14.27 -5.18
N LEU A 119 -9.47 13.04 -4.70
CA LEU A 119 -10.51 12.56 -3.78
C LEU A 119 -10.47 13.31 -2.44
N ALA A 120 -9.28 13.43 -1.83
CA ALA A 120 -9.07 14.14 -0.57
C ALA A 120 -9.44 15.63 -0.68
N ARG A 121 -9.21 16.26 -1.84
CA ARG A 121 -9.65 17.63 -2.09
C ARG A 121 -11.17 17.78 -1.98
N ILE A 122 -11.94 16.85 -2.55
CA ILE A 122 -13.40 16.85 -2.44
C ILE A 122 -13.83 16.63 -0.99
N PHE A 123 -13.25 15.63 -0.30
CA PHE A 123 -13.54 15.36 1.11
C PHE A 123 -13.27 16.57 2.01
N ARG A 124 -12.10 17.23 1.86
CA ARG A 124 -11.72 18.40 2.65
C ARG A 124 -12.58 19.63 2.37
N SER A 125 -13.10 19.78 1.15
CA SER A 125 -13.99 20.89 0.77
C SER A 125 -15.46 20.68 1.20
N ALA A 126 -15.80 19.50 1.70
CA ALA A 126 -17.13 19.18 2.17
C ALA A 126 -17.44 19.86 3.53
N SER A 127 -18.73 20.05 3.83
CA SER A 127 -19.16 20.55 5.12
C SER A 127 -18.79 19.58 6.25
N ASP A 128 -18.73 20.07 7.49
CA ASP A 128 -18.49 19.23 8.66
C ASP A 128 -19.55 18.14 8.81
N GLU A 129 -20.80 18.43 8.45
CA GLU A 129 -21.89 17.45 8.45
C GLU A 129 -21.63 16.32 7.44
N GLN A 130 -21.20 16.66 6.23
CA GLN A 130 -20.85 15.66 5.20
C GLN A 130 -19.64 14.83 5.62
N ARG A 131 -18.59 15.46 6.18
CA ARG A 131 -17.42 14.74 6.70
C ARG A 131 -17.80 13.83 7.86
N LEU A 132 -18.64 14.32 8.79
CA LEU A 132 -19.17 13.51 9.89
C LEU A 132 -19.96 12.29 9.35
N GLY A 133 -20.71 12.46 8.27
CA GLY A 133 -21.38 11.36 7.58
C GLY A 133 -20.41 10.29 7.09
N VAL A 134 -19.26 10.69 6.54
CA VAL A 134 -18.20 9.75 6.14
C VAL A 134 -17.60 9.04 7.36
N LEU A 135 -17.33 9.76 8.46
CA LEU A 135 -16.85 9.14 9.70
C LEU A 135 -17.82 8.11 10.24
N ASN A 136 -19.12 8.43 10.28
CA ASN A 136 -20.15 7.52 10.77
C ASN A 136 -20.44 6.33 9.83
N ALA A 137 -19.99 6.38 8.58
CA ALA A 137 -20.06 5.25 7.67
C ALA A 137 -18.98 4.19 7.94
N HIS A 138 -17.91 4.55 8.68
CA HIS A 138 -16.87 3.59 9.04
C HIS A 138 -17.34 2.67 10.17
N PRO A 139 -17.03 1.37 10.09
CA PRO A 139 -17.37 0.42 11.14
C PRO A 139 -16.49 0.59 12.38
N ASP A 140 -17.03 0.25 13.54
CA ASP A 140 -16.25 0.13 14.77
C ASP A 140 -15.15 -0.93 14.63
N LEU A 141 -13.97 -0.65 15.20
CA LEU A 141 -12.88 -1.64 15.27
C LEU A 141 -13.28 -2.78 16.23
N ALA A 142 -13.17 -4.02 15.74
CA ALA A 142 -13.55 -5.22 16.49
C ALA A 142 -14.98 -5.17 17.07
N GLY A 143 -15.81 -4.28 16.54
CA GLY A 143 -17.17 -4.04 17.05
C GLY A 143 -18.20 -5.07 16.61
N LYS A 144 -19.47 -4.84 16.96
CA LYS A 144 -20.58 -5.76 16.66
C LYS A 144 -20.76 -6.04 15.16
N LEU A 145 -20.44 -5.07 14.27
CA LEU A 145 -20.52 -5.27 12.82
C LEU A 145 -19.43 -6.22 12.30
N ALA A 146 -18.23 -6.16 12.87
CA ALA A 146 -17.16 -7.11 12.57
C ALA A 146 -17.53 -8.53 12.99
N GLN A 147 -18.11 -8.67 14.21
CA GLN A 147 -18.60 -9.96 14.72
C GLN A 147 -19.75 -10.52 13.87
N ALA A 148 -20.62 -9.67 13.35
CA ALA A 148 -21.74 -10.06 12.51
C ALA A 148 -21.33 -10.29 11.02
N LYS A 149 -20.05 -10.19 10.64
CA LYS A 149 -19.55 -10.26 9.25
C LYS A 149 -20.30 -9.33 8.29
N ARG A 150 -20.60 -8.12 8.73
CA ARG A 150 -21.35 -7.09 7.97
C ARG A 150 -20.45 -5.90 7.55
N LEU A 151 -19.13 -6.12 7.54
CA LEU A 151 -18.15 -5.15 7.04
C LEU A 151 -18.06 -5.20 5.52
N THR A 152 -17.56 -4.14 4.89
CA THR A 152 -17.09 -4.21 3.50
C THR A 152 -15.93 -5.20 3.37
N ALA A 153 -15.66 -5.68 2.16
CA ALA A 153 -14.57 -6.63 1.92
C ALA A 153 -13.21 -6.00 2.30
N GLU A 154 -13.02 -4.72 1.97
CA GLU A 154 -11.82 -3.95 2.29
C GLU A 154 -11.64 -3.82 3.80
N SER A 155 -12.66 -3.38 4.53
CA SER A 155 -12.61 -3.23 5.99
C SER A 155 -12.40 -4.57 6.72
N THR A 156 -12.96 -5.66 6.19
CA THR A 156 -12.74 -7.01 6.74
C THR A 156 -11.28 -7.42 6.60
N SER A 157 -10.72 -7.27 5.40
CA SER A 157 -9.32 -7.61 5.11
C SER A 157 -8.34 -6.74 5.91
N GLU A 158 -8.61 -5.45 6.02
CA GLU A 158 -7.78 -4.50 6.78
C GLU A 158 -7.74 -4.86 8.28
N GLN A 159 -8.88 -5.16 8.90
CA GLN A 159 -8.95 -5.53 10.32
C GLN A 159 -8.31 -6.91 10.59
N ALA A 160 -8.47 -7.88 9.71
CA ALA A 160 -7.83 -9.17 9.83
C ALA A 160 -6.31 -9.07 9.73
N ALA A 161 -5.78 -8.24 8.81
CA ALA A 161 -4.34 -8.01 8.68
C ALA A 161 -3.69 -7.39 9.93
N ALA A 162 -4.46 -6.65 10.74
CA ALA A 162 -4.01 -6.10 12.03
C ALA A 162 -4.24 -7.06 13.23
N GLY A 163 -4.71 -8.29 12.99
CA GLY A 163 -4.98 -9.29 14.03
C GLY A 163 -6.21 -9.01 14.89
N LEU A 164 -7.11 -8.15 14.41
CA LEU A 164 -8.34 -7.81 15.16
C LEU A 164 -9.43 -8.90 15.05
N ASP A 165 -9.26 -9.87 14.19
CA ASP A 165 -10.09 -11.08 14.06
C ASP A 165 -9.75 -12.15 15.09
N ALA A 166 -8.53 -12.11 15.66
CA ALA A 166 -7.99 -13.07 16.62
C ALA A 166 -7.86 -12.50 18.05
N LEU A 167 -8.80 -11.63 18.46
CA LEU A 167 -8.84 -11.08 19.81
C LEU A 167 -9.27 -12.13 20.83
N THR A 168 -8.63 -12.14 22.01
CA THR A 168 -9.14 -12.84 23.20
C THR A 168 -10.46 -12.21 23.68
N ASP A 169 -11.20 -12.91 24.54
CA ASP A 169 -12.46 -12.39 25.09
C ASP A 169 -12.24 -11.11 25.90
N ASP A 170 -11.17 -11.04 26.71
CA ASP A 170 -10.82 -9.86 27.51
C ASP A 170 -10.44 -8.66 26.61
N GLU A 171 -9.69 -8.90 25.54
CA GLU A 171 -9.36 -7.86 24.57
C GLU A 171 -10.60 -7.35 23.86
N ARG A 172 -11.49 -8.26 23.46
CA ARG A 172 -12.77 -7.93 22.81
C ARG A 172 -13.66 -7.08 23.71
N GLU A 173 -13.76 -7.43 24.98
CA GLU A 173 -14.50 -6.63 25.98
C GLU A 173 -13.89 -5.23 26.12
N THR A 174 -12.56 -5.15 26.16
CA THR A 174 -11.82 -3.88 26.23
C THR A 174 -12.12 -3.00 25.02
N PHE A 175 -12.02 -3.55 23.80
CA PHE A 175 -12.33 -2.79 22.57
C PHE A 175 -13.80 -2.36 22.53
N THR A 176 -14.73 -3.21 22.94
CA THR A 176 -16.16 -2.88 23.00
C THR A 176 -16.42 -1.70 23.92
N ARG A 177 -15.89 -1.75 25.14
CA ARG A 177 -16.02 -0.67 26.14
C ARG A 177 -15.39 0.63 25.66
N LEU A 178 -14.22 0.57 25.01
CA LEU A 178 -13.56 1.75 24.45
C LEU A 178 -14.36 2.36 23.30
N ASN A 179 -14.89 1.54 22.38
CA ASN A 179 -15.74 2.01 21.28
C ASN A 179 -16.99 2.74 21.83
N GLU A 180 -17.69 2.14 22.79
CA GLU A 180 -18.88 2.73 23.39
C GLU A 180 -18.57 4.08 24.07
N ALA A 181 -17.51 4.14 24.86
CA ALA A 181 -17.06 5.37 25.51
C ALA A 181 -16.62 6.44 24.50
N TYR A 182 -15.94 6.03 23.43
CA TYR A 182 -15.47 6.95 22.40
C TYR A 182 -16.62 7.55 21.59
N VAL A 183 -17.56 6.73 21.15
CA VAL A 183 -18.75 7.19 20.43
C VAL A 183 -19.62 8.11 21.31
N ALA A 184 -19.79 7.74 22.59
CA ALA A 184 -20.53 8.58 23.54
C ALA A 184 -19.88 9.97 23.72
N LYS A 185 -18.55 10.06 23.69
CA LYS A 185 -17.82 11.31 23.84
C LYS A 185 -17.77 12.15 22.57
N HIS A 186 -17.46 11.53 21.43
CA HIS A 186 -17.12 12.25 20.21
C HIS A 186 -18.25 12.27 19.17
N GLY A 187 -19.21 11.32 19.23
CA GLY A 187 -20.34 11.24 18.32
C GLY A 187 -20.05 10.58 16.99
N PHE A 188 -18.89 9.90 16.85
CA PHE A 188 -18.49 9.11 15.68
C PHE A 188 -17.57 7.97 16.13
N PRO A 189 -17.39 6.88 15.31
CA PRO A 189 -16.54 5.76 15.67
C PRO A 189 -15.07 6.14 15.73
N PHE A 190 -14.26 5.39 16.48
CA PHE A 190 -12.82 5.50 16.45
C PHE A 190 -12.28 4.99 15.12
N ILE A 191 -11.59 5.85 14.38
CA ILE A 191 -11.02 5.55 13.07
C ILE A 191 -9.50 5.62 13.14
N ILE A 192 -8.83 4.58 12.65
CA ILE A 192 -7.39 4.50 12.51
C ILE A 192 -7.04 3.66 11.27
N ALA A 193 -5.99 4.02 10.56
CA ALA A 193 -5.48 3.24 9.43
C ALA A 193 -4.80 1.97 9.94
N VAL A 194 -5.57 0.93 10.19
CA VAL A 194 -5.12 -0.31 10.85
C VAL A 194 -3.93 -0.97 10.15
N ARG A 195 -3.74 -0.78 8.85
CA ARG A 195 -2.60 -1.30 8.08
C ARG A 195 -1.25 -0.69 8.49
N ASP A 196 -1.24 0.45 9.16
CA ASP A 196 -0.04 1.10 9.68
C ASP A 196 0.26 0.67 11.14
N HIS A 197 -0.54 -0.22 11.72
CA HIS A 197 -0.53 -0.54 13.14
C HIS A 197 -0.64 -2.04 13.42
N ASP A 198 -0.17 -2.44 14.58
CA ASP A 198 -0.49 -3.71 15.23
C ASP A 198 -1.55 -3.52 16.32
N LYS A 199 -2.06 -4.61 16.85
CA LYS A 199 -3.09 -4.62 17.90
C LYS A 199 -2.71 -3.77 19.13
N ALA A 200 -1.46 -3.83 19.58
CA ALA A 200 -1.00 -3.12 20.77
C ALA A 200 -0.95 -1.60 20.52
N SER A 201 -0.45 -1.17 19.38
CA SER A 201 -0.39 0.25 18.99
C SER A 201 -1.77 0.83 18.71
N ILE A 202 -2.73 0.04 18.19
CA ILE A 202 -4.12 0.44 18.05
C ILE A 202 -4.73 0.73 19.42
N LEU A 203 -4.58 -0.18 20.39
CA LEU A 203 -5.09 -0.01 21.74
C LEU A 203 -4.49 1.22 22.43
N ALA A 204 -3.17 1.41 22.30
CA ALA A 204 -2.49 2.59 22.85
C ALA A 204 -2.98 3.90 22.21
N ALA A 205 -3.20 3.90 20.89
CA ALA A 205 -3.77 5.04 20.17
C ALA A 205 -5.18 5.33 20.66
N PHE A 206 -6.01 4.32 20.86
CA PHE A 206 -7.36 4.43 21.34
C PHE A 206 -7.41 5.10 22.73
N GLN A 207 -6.63 4.58 23.68
CA GLN A 207 -6.51 5.10 25.04
C GLN A 207 -6.05 6.56 25.07
N ARG A 208 -5.12 6.93 24.22
CA ARG A 208 -4.62 8.31 24.11
C ARG A 208 -5.67 9.24 23.50
N ARG A 209 -6.27 8.84 22.38
CA ARG A 209 -7.17 9.69 21.59
C ARG A 209 -8.54 9.89 22.23
N ILE A 210 -9.02 8.99 23.06
CA ILE A 210 -10.24 9.18 23.83
C ILE A 210 -10.15 10.40 24.78
N GLY A 211 -8.92 10.80 25.15
CA GLY A 211 -8.66 12.00 25.97
C GLY A 211 -8.81 13.33 25.23
N ASN A 212 -8.74 13.35 23.90
CA ASN A 212 -8.80 14.56 23.09
C ASN A 212 -10.15 15.30 23.24
N ASP A 213 -10.13 16.61 22.95
CA ASP A 213 -11.37 17.35 22.70
C ASP A 213 -11.98 16.92 21.35
N ARG A 214 -13.26 17.28 21.16
CA ARG A 214 -14.02 16.83 19.99
C ARG A 214 -13.45 17.35 18.66
N ASP A 215 -12.98 18.58 18.61
CA ASP A 215 -12.53 19.20 17.36
C ASP A 215 -11.17 18.65 16.95
N THR A 216 -10.26 18.48 17.91
CA THR A 216 -8.97 17.78 17.71
C THR A 216 -9.20 16.36 17.21
N GLU A 217 -10.14 15.64 17.79
CA GLU A 217 -10.41 14.26 17.43
C GLU A 217 -11.13 14.14 16.10
N PHE A 218 -12.05 15.04 15.78
CA PHE A 218 -12.68 15.11 14.45
C PHE A 218 -11.63 15.34 13.34
N ALA A 219 -10.72 16.28 13.55
CA ALA A 219 -9.62 16.53 12.60
C ALA A 219 -8.71 15.31 12.45
N GLU A 220 -8.42 14.60 13.56
CA GLU A 220 -7.61 13.37 13.52
C GLU A 220 -8.35 12.25 12.78
N ALA A 221 -9.61 12.02 13.05
CA ALA A 221 -10.43 11.02 12.38
C ALA A 221 -10.48 11.26 10.85
N CYS A 222 -10.64 12.52 10.43
CA CYS A 222 -10.57 12.90 9.02
C CYS A 222 -9.21 12.55 8.38
N ARG A 223 -8.08 12.81 9.09
CA ARG A 223 -6.75 12.41 8.60
C ARG A 223 -6.61 10.90 8.45
N GLN A 224 -7.16 10.13 9.39
CA GLN A 224 -7.14 8.68 9.35
C GLN A 224 -7.96 8.12 8.17
N VAL A 225 -9.13 8.70 7.89
CA VAL A 225 -9.93 8.35 6.70
C VAL A 225 -9.15 8.61 5.41
N GLU A 226 -8.50 9.75 5.29
CA GLU A 226 -7.65 10.04 4.12
C GLU A 226 -6.48 9.06 4.01
N ARG A 227 -5.87 8.65 5.13
CA ARG A 227 -4.80 7.65 5.13
C ARG A 227 -5.29 6.28 4.69
N ILE A 228 -6.47 5.85 5.13
CA ILE A 228 -7.12 4.61 4.67
C ILE A 228 -7.35 4.67 3.16
N ALA A 229 -7.93 5.77 2.67
CA ALA A 229 -8.16 5.97 1.25
C ALA A 229 -6.85 5.91 0.42
N GLN A 230 -5.76 6.50 0.92
CA GLN A 230 -4.44 6.43 0.29
C GLN A 230 -3.91 4.99 0.21
N LEU A 231 -4.05 4.21 1.27
CA LEU A 231 -3.59 2.83 1.32
C LEU A 231 -4.38 1.94 0.36
N ARG A 232 -5.71 2.11 0.28
CA ARG A 232 -6.57 1.39 -0.67
C ARG A 232 -6.19 1.70 -2.12
N LEU A 233 -5.91 2.97 -2.44
CA LEU A 233 -5.49 3.35 -3.79
C LEU A 233 -4.12 2.80 -4.19
N LYS A 234 -3.18 2.64 -3.25
CA LYS A 234 -1.88 2.01 -3.52
C LYS A 234 -1.98 0.55 -3.95
N ASP A 235 -3.04 -0.13 -3.57
CA ASP A 235 -3.29 -1.51 -4.02
C ASP A 235 -3.89 -1.56 -5.43
N MET A 236 -4.42 -0.45 -5.92
CA MET A 236 -5.15 -0.36 -7.20
C MET A 236 -4.36 0.34 -8.29
N LEU A 237 -3.44 1.23 -7.93
CA LEU A 237 -2.73 2.12 -8.86
C LEU A 237 -1.24 2.20 -8.50
N PRO A 238 -0.37 2.45 -9.52
CA PRO A 238 1.06 2.66 -9.29
C PRO A 238 1.37 3.90 -8.45
#